data_964173cd23f30996976d5464139700f3
#
_entry.id   964173cd23f30996976d5464139700f3
#
_cell.length_a   1.000
_cell.length_b   1.000
_cell.length_c   1.000
_cell.angle_alpha   90.00
_cell.angle_beta   90.00
_cell.angle_gamma   90.00
#
_symmetry.space_group_name_H-M   'P 1'
#
loop_
_entity.id
_entity.type
_entity.pdbx_description
1 polymer ?
#
loop_
_entity_poly.entity_id
_entity_poly.type
_entity_poly.pdbx_seq_one_letter_code
_entity_poly.pdbx_strand_id
1 'polypeptide(L)'
;MAAHAEESRDFRSYHAFLRAARNYMEGPLVGQMHDSYERACEQRGLTGDRAPRDWRAAEAVLDDLPEFQLYNWAYRNLQRFKYHRPHLGIFALLNSQRERLVKELNKNTAQASEELRLNPELALPEYFRFVPFHQHTGGVAHDELDGLAYEIGRRTTVPAHADPNGIYHILFDSLPQRRYERVLDWGTGHGAALITWQQRNPESECHGVDLSAPCLKVAHQRAREQGLRLFLSQQDL
;
A
#
# COMPACT_ATOMS: atom_id res chain seq x y z
N MET A 1 -9.48 -19.68 -12.71
CA MET A 1 -9.40 -19.34 -11.27
C MET A 1 -8.46 -18.16 -11.15
N ALA A 2 -8.74 -17.30 -10.22
CA ALA A 2 -7.93 -16.12 -9.96
C ALA A 2 -6.66 -16.45 -9.17
N ALA A 3 -5.59 -15.65 -9.35
CA ALA A 3 -4.35 -15.78 -8.60
C ALA A 3 -4.53 -15.29 -7.17
N HIS A 4 -4.85 -16.19 -6.27
CA HIS A 4 -4.88 -15.94 -4.83
C HIS A 4 -3.84 -16.80 -4.13
N ALA A 5 -3.01 -16.17 -3.27
CA ALA A 5 -2.09 -16.90 -2.41
C ALA A 5 -2.86 -17.62 -1.29
N GLU A 6 -2.54 -18.87 -1.07
CA GLU A 6 -3.09 -19.69 0.01
C GLU A 6 -2.33 -19.38 1.31
N GLU A 7 -2.97 -18.71 2.24
CA GLU A 7 -2.37 -18.29 3.50
C GLU A 7 -2.44 -19.40 4.55
N SER A 8 -1.31 -19.82 5.09
CA SER A 8 -1.26 -20.74 6.23
C SER A 8 -1.81 -20.09 7.52
N ARG A 9 -2.12 -20.92 8.53
CA ARG A 9 -2.50 -20.41 9.84
C ARG A 9 -1.38 -19.57 10.46
N ASP A 10 -0.14 -20.00 10.32
CA ASP A 10 1.02 -19.31 10.90
C ASP A 10 1.25 -17.95 10.23
N PHE A 11 1.12 -17.89 8.89
CA PHE A 11 1.14 -16.63 8.16
C PHE A 11 0.08 -15.65 8.69
N ARG A 12 -1.18 -16.09 8.79
CA ARG A 12 -2.28 -15.24 9.28
C ARG A 12 -2.03 -14.76 10.72
N SER A 13 -1.57 -15.66 11.60
CA SER A 13 -1.27 -15.32 13.01
C SER A 13 -0.14 -14.31 13.11
N TYR A 14 0.94 -14.50 12.33
CA TYR A 14 2.07 -13.58 12.27
C TYR A 14 1.64 -12.19 11.77
N HIS A 15 0.88 -12.12 10.70
CA HIS A 15 0.39 -10.85 10.17
C HIS A 15 -0.64 -10.17 11.07
N ALA A 16 -1.43 -10.94 11.83
CA ALA A 16 -2.28 -10.39 12.89
C ALA A 16 -1.44 -9.73 14.00
N PHE A 17 -0.35 -10.36 14.42
CA PHE A 17 0.60 -9.76 15.36
C PHE A 17 1.21 -8.46 14.82
N LEU A 18 1.65 -8.43 13.56
CA LEU A 18 2.21 -7.21 12.97
C LEU A 18 1.19 -6.05 12.95
N ARG A 19 -0.08 -6.35 12.64
CA ARG A 19 -1.15 -5.34 12.71
C ARG A 19 -1.38 -4.84 14.14
N ALA A 20 -1.41 -5.73 15.11
CA ALA A 20 -1.58 -5.35 16.52
C ALA A 20 -0.42 -4.47 17.01
N ALA A 21 0.82 -4.83 16.66
CA ALA A 21 2.00 -4.03 16.97
C ALA A 21 1.93 -2.63 16.33
N ARG A 22 1.50 -2.56 15.07
CA ARG A 22 1.31 -1.29 14.38
C ARG A 22 0.23 -0.41 15.03
N ASN A 23 -0.92 -1.00 15.39
CA ASN A 23 -1.98 -0.27 16.08
C ASN A 23 -1.51 0.29 17.44
N TYR A 24 -0.68 -0.46 18.17
CA TYR A 24 -0.07 0.05 19.40
C TYR A 24 0.84 1.26 19.12
N MET A 25 1.64 1.19 18.07
CA MET A 25 2.55 2.27 17.71
C MET A 25 1.81 3.53 17.25
N GLU A 26 0.78 3.38 16.40
CA GLU A 26 0.02 4.50 15.80
C GLU A 26 -1.00 5.11 16.77
N GLY A 27 -1.29 4.46 17.88
CA GLY A 27 -2.18 4.96 18.93
C GLY A 27 -1.45 5.20 20.26
N PRO A 28 -1.34 4.22 21.15
CA PRO A 28 -0.79 4.42 22.51
C PRO A 28 0.64 5.01 22.50
N LEU A 29 1.54 4.53 21.64
CA LEU A 29 2.92 5.02 21.62
C LEU A 29 3.02 6.47 21.10
N VAL A 30 2.21 6.85 20.10
CA VAL A 30 2.13 8.25 19.61
C VAL A 30 1.61 9.16 20.72
N GLY A 31 0.61 8.72 21.51
CA GLY A 31 0.13 9.47 22.68
C GLY A 31 1.23 9.70 23.72
N GLN A 32 1.96 8.65 24.08
CA GLN A 32 3.09 8.75 25.03
C GLN A 32 4.21 9.67 24.49
N MET A 33 4.49 9.57 23.19
CA MET A 33 5.49 10.43 22.53
C MET A 33 5.08 11.92 22.58
N HIS A 34 3.80 12.21 22.34
CA HIS A 34 3.25 13.55 22.44
C HIS A 34 3.43 14.13 23.85
N ASP A 35 3.04 13.38 24.90
CA ASP A 35 3.19 13.80 26.29
C ASP A 35 4.66 14.04 26.66
N SER A 36 5.57 13.18 26.17
CA SER A 36 7.01 13.32 26.40
C SER A 36 7.59 14.52 25.67
N TYR A 37 7.10 14.82 24.46
CA TYR A 37 7.50 15.99 23.68
C TYR A 37 7.08 17.28 24.40
N GLU A 38 5.86 17.40 24.88
CA GLU A 38 5.40 18.56 25.62
C GLU A 38 6.25 18.81 26.87
N ARG A 39 6.48 17.78 27.68
CA ARG A 39 7.37 17.86 28.86
C ARG A 39 8.79 18.29 28.49
N ALA A 40 9.34 17.77 27.41
CA ALA A 40 10.69 18.15 26.96
C ALA A 40 10.75 19.60 26.48
N CYS A 41 9.72 20.09 25.80
CA CYS A 41 9.60 21.49 25.42
C CYS A 41 9.53 22.41 26.65
N GLU A 42 8.72 22.06 27.65
CA GLU A 42 8.65 22.83 28.90
C GLU A 42 9.99 22.89 29.62
N GLN A 43 10.67 21.75 29.80
CA GLN A 43 11.97 21.65 30.44
C GLN A 43 13.05 22.47 29.73
N ARG A 44 12.96 22.64 28.41
CA ARG A 44 13.90 23.40 27.57
C ARG A 44 13.48 24.90 27.43
N GLY A 45 12.36 25.30 28.00
CA GLY A 45 11.80 26.66 27.85
C GLY A 45 11.31 26.95 26.41
N LEU A 46 10.94 25.90 25.65
CA LEU A 46 10.44 25.97 24.28
C LEU A 46 8.91 26.09 24.28
N THR A 47 8.37 27.10 24.94
CA THR A 47 6.92 27.36 25.06
C THR A 47 6.55 28.76 24.57
N GLY A 48 5.28 28.97 24.25
CA GLY A 48 4.77 30.25 23.76
C GLY A 48 5.50 30.67 22.46
N ASP A 49 6.08 31.87 22.44
CA ASP A 49 6.77 32.38 21.25
C ASP A 49 8.07 31.64 20.90
N ARG A 50 8.59 30.81 21.82
CA ARG A 50 9.78 29.98 21.63
C ARG A 50 9.43 28.56 21.23
N ALA A 51 8.15 28.18 21.13
CA ALA A 51 7.73 26.85 20.70
C ALA A 51 8.26 26.52 19.28
N PRO A 52 8.63 25.27 19.01
CA PRO A 52 9.06 24.86 17.66
C PRO A 52 7.99 25.23 16.62
N ARG A 53 8.39 25.96 15.58
CA ARG A 53 7.45 26.46 14.54
C ARG A 53 7.50 25.66 13.24
N ASP A 54 8.46 24.77 13.11
CA ASP A 54 8.60 23.91 11.96
C ASP A 54 9.01 22.48 12.38
N TRP A 55 8.94 21.57 11.44
CA TRP A 55 9.21 20.14 11.69
C TRP A 55 10.68 19.89 12.12
N ARG A 56 11.66 20.67 11.64
CA ARG A 56 13.08 20.48 12.01
C ARG A 56 13.35 20.88 13.45
N ALA A 57 12.75 21.99 13.88
CA ALA A 57 12.83 22.42 15.27
C ALA A 57 12.14 21.43 16.21
N ALA A 58 11.01 20.83 15.78
CA ALA A 58 10.33 19.78 16.54
C ALA A 58 11.15 18.48 16.57
N GLU A 59 11.73 18.07 15.45
CA GLU A 59 12.57 16.88 15.32
C GLU A 59 13.78 16.94 16.26
N ALA A 60 14.42 18.10 16.40
CA ALA A 60 15.55 18.30 17.32
C ALA A 60 15.18 18.07 18.81
N VAL A 61 13.89 18.18 19.18
CA VAL A 61 13.41 17.81 20.50
C VAL A 61 13.07 16.33 20.56
N LEU A 62 12.42 15.80 19.51
CA LEU A 62 11.97 14.41 19.40
C LEU A 62 13.13 13.41 19.36
N ASP A 63 14.23 13.73 18.71
CA ASP A 63 15.37 12.84 18.52
C ASP A 63 15.97 12.31 19.84
N ASP A 64 15.84 13.09 20.92
CA ASP A 64 16.30 12.68 22.25
C ASP A 64 15.28 11.83 23.03
N LEU A 65 14.06 11.67 22.51
CA LEU A 65 12.99 10.93 23.20
C LEU A 65 13.04 9.43 22.91
N PRO A 66 13.11 8.57 23.94
CA PRO A 66 13.11 7.12 23.76
C PRO A 66 11.90 6.60 22.99
N GLU A 67 10.73 7.21 23.18
CA GLU A 67 9.49 6.85 22.49
C GLU A 67 9.58 7.13 20.99
N PHE A 68 10.20 8.22 20.58
CA PHE A 68 10.41 8.56 19.16
C PHE A 68 11.43 7.63 18.51
N GLN A 69 12.52 7.33 19.21
CA GLN A 69 13.53 6.35 18.76
C GLN A 69 12.91 4.96 18.59
N LEU A 70 12.10 4.51 19.57
CA LEU A 70 11.37 3.24 19.50
C LEU A 70 10.39 3.24 18.33
N TYR A 71 9.61 4.32 18.14
CA TYR A 71 8.65 4.46 17.05
C TYR A 71 9.35 4.29 15.69
N ASN A 72 10.41 5.05 15.43
CA ASN A 72 11.14 5.02 14.16
C ASN A 72 11.76 3.65 13.88
N TRP A 73 12.40 3.06 14.90
CA TRP A 73 12.99 1.73 14.75
C TRP A 73 11.93 0.66 14.49
N ALA A 74 10.87 0.64 15.28
CA ALA A 74 9.83 -0.37 15.18
C ALA A 74 9.04 -0.23 13.87
N TYR A 75 8.67 0.98 13.46
CA TYR A 75 7.91 1.23 12.23
C TYR A 75 8.63 0.69 11.01
N ARG A 76 9.94 0.99 10.88
CA ARG A 76 10.77 0.48 9.78
C ARG A 76 10.91 -1.03 9.82
N ASN A 77 11.11 -1.62 11.00
CA ASN A 77 11.30 -3.06 11.13
C ASN A 77 10.00 -3.84 10.91
N LEU A 78 8.83 -3.34 11.33
CA LEU A 78 7.54 -3.97 11.03
C LEU A 78 7.32 -4.08 9.51
N GLN A 79 7.71 -3.06 8.73
CA GLN A 79 7.64 -3.14 7.26
C GLN A 79 8.57 -4.23 6.70
N ARG A 80 9.81 -4.31 7.19
CA ARG A 80 10.75 -5.37 6.78
C ARG A 80 10.24 -6.77 7.17
N PHE A 81 9.74 -6.93 8.37
CA PHE A 81 9.21 -8.20 8.85
C PHE A 81 7.99 -8.64 8.02
N LYS A 82 7.13 -7.72 7.65
CA LYS A 82 5.98 -8.00 6.79
C LYS A 82 6.37 -8.67 5.48
N TYR A 83 7.40 -8.17 4.80
CA TYR A 83 7.80 -8.67 3.49
C TYR A 83 8.84 -9.79 3.55
N HIS A 84 9.87 -9.64 4.40
CA HIS A 84 11.11 -10.41 4.30
C HIS A 84 11.32 -11.47 5.38
N ARG A 85 10.41 -11.61 6.35
CA ARG A 85 10.60 -12.65 7.38
C ARG A 85 10.63 -14.03 6.73
N PRO A 86 11.70 -14.84 6.93
CA PRO A 86 11.76 -16.21 6.46
C PRO A 86 10.52 -17.00 6.90
N HIS A 87 9.92 -17.77 5.99
CA HIS A 87 8.74 -18.61 6.16
C HIS A 87 7.41 -17.89 6.46
N LEU A 88 7.44 -16.67 6.97
CA LEU A 88 6.24 -15.94 7.42
C LEU A 88 6.01 -14.62 6.69
N GLY A 89 7.00 -14.10 5.97
CA GLY A 89 6.88 -12.88 5.17
C GLY A 89 6.12 -13.10 3.86
N ILE A 90 5.63 -12.03 3.30
CA ILE A 90 4.84 -12.06 2.05
C ILE A 90 5.62 -12.71 0.91
N PHE A 91 6.92 -12.40 0.75
CA PHE A 91 7.72 -13.02 -0.30
C PHE A 91 7.93 -14.52 -0.11
N ALA A 92 8.06 -14.99 1.13
CA ALA A 92 8.16 -16.42 1.40
C ALA A 92 6.85 -17.14 1.02
N LEU A 93 5.69 -16.56 1.36
CA LEU A 93 4.39 -17.07 0.97
C LEU A 93 4.25 -17.15 -0.56
N LEU A 94 4.54 -16.06 -1.26
CA LEU A 94 4.37 -15.98 -2.71
C LEU A 94 5.33 -16.89 -3.44
N ASN A 95 6.60 -16.93 -3.04
CA ASN A 95 7.62 -17.77 -3.67
C ASN A 95 7.34 -19.27 -3.50
N SER A 96 6.73 -19.69 -2.39
CA SER A 96 6.33 -21.09 -2.19
C SER A 96 5.22 -21.56 -3.15
N GLN A 97 4.53 -20.63 -3.80
CA GLN A 97 3.41 -20.88 -4.72
C GLN A 97 3.63 -20.26 -6.11
N ARG A 98 4.86 -19.84 -6.40
CA ARG A 98 5.23 -19.00 -7.55
C ARG A 98 4.69 -19.51 -8.88
N GLU A 99 5.00 -20.75 -9.22
CA GLU A 99 4.64 -21.32 -10.53
C GLU A 99 3.12 -21.27 -10.77
N ARG A 100 2.35 -21.62 -9.77
CA ARG A 100 0.87 -21.58 -9.84
C ARG A 100 0.37 -20.14 -10.00
N LEU A 101 0.85 -19.22 -9.15
CA LEU A 101 0.40 -17.82 -9.14
C LEU A 101 0.73 -17.10 -10.44
N VAL A 102 1.96 -17.26 -10.94
CA VAL A 102 2.39 -16.68 -12.22
C VAL A 102 1.56 -17.21 -13.38
N LYS A 103 1.31 -18.53 -13.42
CA LYS A 103 0.47 -19.15 -14.44
C LYS A 103 -0.96 -18.59 -14.42
N GLU A 104 -1.54 -18.42 -13.23
CA GLU A 104 -2.91 -17.89 -13.06
C GLU A 104 -3.00 -16.42 -13.48
N LEU A 105 -2.00 -15.57 -13.09
CA LEU A 105 -1.93 -14.17 -13.53
C LEU A 105 -1.83 -14.04 -15.04
N ASN A 106 -0.95 -14.81 -15.67
CA ASN A 106 -0.70 -14.71 -17.11
C ASN A 106 -1.84 -15.29 -17.96
N LYS A 107 -2.55 -16.30 -17.48
CA LYS A 107 -3.73 -16.85 -18.17
C LYS A 107 -4.80 -15.78 -18.38
N ASN A 108 -5.05 -14.96 -17.38
CA ASN A 108 -6.08 -13.93 -17.44
C ASN A 108 -5.62 -12.71 -18.28
N THR A 109 -4.32 -12.48 -18.35
CA THR A 109 -3.73 -11.39 -19.14
C THR A 109 -3.82 -11.65 -20.65
N ALA A 110 -3.64 -12.90 -21.10
CA ALA A 110 -3.66 -13.26 -22.51
C ALA A 110 -5.03 -13.03 -23.21
N GLN A 111 -6.10 -12.84 -22.46
CA GLN A 111 -7.47 -12.63 -22.95
C GLN A 111 -7.92 -11.15 -22.95
N ALA A 112 -7.04 -10.23 -22.59
CA ALA A 112 -7.45 -8.90 -22.13
C ALA A 112 -6.96 -7.71 -22.99
N SER A 113 -6.84 -7.86 -24.31
CA SER A 113 -6.22 -6.87 -25.20
C SER A 113 -6.85 -5.47 -25.21
N GLU A 114 -8.14 -5.31 -24.87
CA GLU A 114 -8.79 -4.00 -24.80
C GLU A 114 -8.75 -3.39 -23.40
N GLU A 115 -8.89 -4.22 -22.36
CA GLU A 115 -9.01 -3.79 -20.97
C GLU A 115 -7.64 -3.67 -20.26
N LEU A 116 -6.60 -4.35 -20.77
CA LEU A 116 -5.27 -4.31 -20.19
C LEU A 116 -4.21 -4.13 -21.29
N ARG A 117 -3.61 -2.96 -21.33
CA ARG A 117 -2.52 -2.61 -22.25
C ARG A 117 -1.20 -2.51 -21.51
N LEU A 118 -0.36 -3.53 -21.67
CA LEU A 118 0.99 -3.56 -21.10
C LEU A 118 2.01 -3.14 -22.14
N ASN A 119 3.04 -2.44 -21.70
CA ASN A 119 4.18 -2.03 -22.53
C ASN A 119 5.46 -2.73 -22.05
N PRO A 120 5.85 -3.87 -22.65
CA PRO A 120 7.04 -4.61 -22.24
C PRO A 120 8.35 -3.84 -22.48
N GLU A 121 8.33 -2.82 -23.36
CA GLU A 121 9.49 -1.97 -23.66
C GLU A 121 9.60 -0.76 -22.74
N LEU A 122 8.68 -0.59 -21.77
CA LEU A 122 8.71 0.55 -20.86
C LEU A 122 9.93 0.45 -19.93
N ALA A 123 10.87 1.37 -20.09
CA ALA A 123 11.99 1.51 -19.19
C ALA A 123 11.51 2.13 -17.88
N LEU A 124 11.79 1.47 -16.75
CA LEU A 124 11.48 2.06 -15.44
C LEU A 124 12.36 3.28 -15.18
N PRO A 125 11.81 4.39 -14.68
CA PRO A 125 12.57 5.58 -14.33
C PRO A 125 13.72 5.27 -13.36
N GLU A 126 14.81 6.02 -13.47
CA GLU A 126 16.02 5.76 -12.67
C GLU A 126 15.74 5.86 -11.15
N TYR A 127 14.92 6.82 -10.72
CA TYR A 127 14.53 6.99 -9.32
C TYR A 127 13.87 5.74 -8.73
N PHE A 128 13.17 4.96 -9.55
CA PHE A 128 12.47 3.74 -9.11
C PHE A 128 13.44 2.64 -8.65
N ARG A 129 14.72 2.71 -9.07
CA ARG A 129 15.77 1.77 -8.66
C ARG A 129 16.41 2.16 -7.32
N PHE A 130 16.39 3.44 -6.97
CA PHE A 130 17.09 3.95 -5.79
C PHE A 130 16.21 4.14 -4.57
N VAL A 131 14.91 4.30 -4.75
CA VAL A 131 13.99 4.59 -3.64
C VAL A 131 12.94 3.47 -3.50
N PRO A 132 13.10 2.57 -2.52
CA PRO A 132 12.06 1.57 -2.24
C PRO A 132 10.88 2.22 -1.51
N PHE A 133 9.99 2.89 -2.23
CA PHE A 133 8.87 3.66 -1.68
C PHE A 133 8.05 2.93 -0.63
N HIS A 134 7.86 1.62 -0.80
CA HIS A 134 7.07 0.81 0.12
C HIS A 134 7.93 -0.07 1.03
N GLN A 135 9.25 0.17 1.10
CA GLN A 135 10.23 -0.75 1.71
C GLN A 135 10.11 -2.19 1.17
N HIS A 136 9.68 -2.28 -0.06
CA HIS A 136 9.54 -3.47 -0.86
C HIS A 136 10.79 -3.58 -1.73
N THR A 137 11.56 -4.63 -1.59
CA THR A 137 12.83 -4.79 -2.33
C THR A 137 12.60 -4.78 -3.83
N GLY A 138 13.27 -3.87 -4.54
CA GLY A 138 13.13 -3.71 -5.98
C GLY A 138 11.89 -2.93 -6.43
N GLY A 139 11.10 -2.38 -5.49
CA GLY A 139 9.84 -1.70 -5.81
C GLY A 139 8.73 -2.71 -6.15
N VAL A 140 7.70 -2.26 -6.87
CA VAL A 140 6.50 -3.07 -7.17
C VAL A 140 6.39 -3.45 -8.65
N ALA A 141 7.49 -3.41 -9.41
CA ALA A 141 7.46 -3.56 -10.86
C ALA A 141 8.52 -4.49 -11.45
N HIS A 142 9.32 -5.17 -10.64
CA HIS A 142 10.43 -5.99 -11.12
C HIS A 142 10.14 -7.49 -11.14
N ASP A 143 9.29 -7.97 -10.24
CA ASP A 143 8.90 -9.37 -10.17
C ASP A 143 7.43 -9.55 -10.57
N GLU A 144 7.10 -10.64 -11.24
CA GLU A 144 5.73 -10.92 -11.68
C GLU A 144 4.72 -11.00 -10.53
N LEU A 145 5.18 -11.31 -9.31
CA LEU A 145 4.35 -11.39 -8.11
C LEU A 145 4.29 -10.10 -7.29
N ASP A 146 4.99 -9.04 -7.72
CA ASP A 146 5.02 -7.76 -6.99
C ASP A 146 3.63 -7.16 -6.79
N GLY A 147 2.74 -7.29 -7.77
CA GLY A 147 1.36 -6.85 -7.64
C GLY A 147 0.60 -7.56 -6.52
N LEU A 148 0.78 -8.89 -6.39
CA LEU A 148 0.20 -9.67 -5.29
C LEU A 148 0.87 -9.32 -3.95
N ALA A 149 2.19 -9.11 -3.93
CA ALA A 149 2.90 -8.69 -2.73
C ALA A 149 2.39 -7.33 -2.24
N TYR A 150 2.16 -6.39 -3.15
CA TYR A 150 1.61 -5.08 -2.84
C TYR A 150 0.16 -5.18 -2.30
N GLU A 151 -0.70 -5.96 -2.95
CA GLU A 151 -2.07 -6.20 -2.51
C GLU A 151 -2.13 -6.79 -1.09
N ILE A 152 -1.35 -7.85 -0.82
CA ILE A 152 -1.29 -8.49 0.49
C ILE A 152 -0.69 -7.52 1.52
N GLY A 153 0.37 -6.80 1.15
CA GLY A 153 1.03 -5.82 2.00
C GLY A 153 0.09 -4.70 2.45
N ARG A 154 -0.80 -4.24 1.57
CA ARG A 154 -1.80 -3.22 1.89
C ARG A 154 -2.74 -3.67 3.02
N ARG A 155 -3.18 -4.93 3.01
CA ARG A 155 -4.09 -5.47 4.05
C ARG A 155 -3.49 -5.41 5.46
N THR A 156 -2.17 -5.43 5.59
CA THR A 156 -1.47 -5.32 6.88
C THR A 156 -1.15 -3.87 7.28
N THR A 157 -1.41 -2.93 6.39
CA THR A 157 -1.22 -1.49 6.64
C THR A 157 -2.48 -0.85 7.23
N VAL A 158 -3.65 -1.41 6.94
CA VAL A 158 -4.93 -0.91 7.44
C VAL A 158 -5.23 -1.56 8.81
N PRO A 159 -5.74 -0.80 9.80
CA PRO A 159 -6.17 -1.37 11.07
C PRO A 159 -7.13 -2.55 10.90
N ALA A 160 -7.00 -3.57 11.74
CA ALA A 160 -7.74 -4.83 11.60
C ALA A 160 -9.28 -4.67 11.65
N HIS A 161 -9.76 -3.61 12.30
CA HIS A 161 -11.18 -3.28 12.45
C HIS A 161 -11.70 -2.28 11.41
N ALA A 162 -10.81 -1.73 10.57
CA ALA A 162 -11.20 -0.77 9.55
C ALA A 162 -11.47 -1.48 8.22
N ASP A 163 -12.42 -0.95 7.46
CA ASP A 163 -12.61 -1.33 6.07
C ASP A 163 -11.33 -1.02 5.27
N PRO A 164 -10.73 -2.01 4.60
CA PRO A 164 -9.55 -1.78 3.76
C PRO A 164 -9.77 -0.70 2.69
N ASN A 165 -11.00 -0.46 2.28
CA ASN A 165 -11.38 0.55 1.30
C ASN A 165 -11.91 1.85 1.93
N GLY A 166 -11.97 1.93 3.26
CA GLY A 166 -12.55 3.07 3.98
C GLY A 166 -11.95 4.42 3.57
N ILE A 167 -10.64 4.48 3.34
CA ILE A 167 -9.97 5.71 2.88
C ILE A 167 -10.51 6.18 1.51
N TYR A 168 -10.85 5.26 0.61
CA TYR A 168 -11.41 5.61 -0.70
C TYR A 168 -12.86 6.10 -0.56
N HIS A 169 -13.63 5.53 0.35
CA HIS A 169 -14.98 6.03 0.64
C HIS A 169 -14.92 7.46 1.15
N ILE A 170 -14.03 7.77 2.10
CA ILE A 170 -13.83 9.13 2.62
C ILE A 170 -13.43 10.09 1.49
N LEU A 171 -12.47 9.69 0.64
CA LEU A 171 -12.05 10.48 -0.51
C LEU A 171 -13.22 10.76 -1.45
N PHE A 172 -13.97 9.74 -1.82
CA PHE A 172 -15.05 9.87 -2.79
C PHE A 172 -16.25 10.68 -2.24
N ASP A 173 -16.51 10.58 -0.94
CA ASP A 173 -17.53 11.38 -0.26
C ASP A 173 -17.16 12.87 -0.19
N SER A 174 -15.84 13.19 -0.25
CA SER A 174 -15.36 14.57 -0.30
C SER A 174 -15.46 15.23 -1.67
N LEU A 175 -15.68 14.45 -2.73
CA LEU A 175 -15.80 14.98 -4.08
C LEU A 175 -17.14 15.69 -4.30
N PRO A 176 -17.20 16.70 -5.20
CA PRO A 176 -18.47 17.32 -5.58
C PRO A 176 -19.48 16.28 -6.03
N GLN A 177 -20.71 16.37 -5.50
CA GLN A 177 -21.79 15.42 -5.81
C GLN A 177 -22.33 15.71 -7.22
N ARG A 178 -21.79 14.99 -8.20
CA ARG A 178 -22.20 15.04 -9.62
C ARG A 178 -21.94 13.70 -10.29
N ARG A 179 -22.52 13.47 -11.46
CA ARG A 179 -22.19 12.31 -12.28
C ARG A 179 -20.80 12.50 -12.89
N TYR A 180 -19.96 11.49 -12.75
CA TYR A 180 -18.65 11.38 -13.40
C TYR A 180 -18.74 10.28 -14.46
N GLU A 181 -18.79 10.68 -15.74
CA GLU A 181 -18.90 9.72 -16.86
C GLU A 181 -17.61 8.96 -17.08
N ARG A 182 -16.46 9.63 -16.91
CA ARG A 182 -15.12 9.05 -17.04
C ARG A 182 -14.26 9.42 -15.85
N VAL A 183 -13.51 8.46 -15.35
CA VAL A 183 -12.58 8.61 -14.22
C VAL A 183 -11.24 8.06 -14.61
N LEU A 184 -10.17 8.77 -14.27
CA LEU A 184 -8.79 8.34 -14.44
C LEU A 184 -8.08 8.35 -13.09
N ASP A 185 -7.47 7.21 -12.74
CA ASP A 185 -6.64 7.04 -11.55
C ASP A 185 -5.16 6.90 -11.97
N TRP A 186 -4.35 7.87 -11.56
CA TRP A 186 -2.92 7.89 -11.83
C TRP A 186 -2.14 7.24 -10.70
N GLY A 187 -1.32 6.23 -11.04
CA GLY A 187 -0.69 5.39 -10.03
C GLY A 187 -1.69 4.42 -9.40
N THR A 188 -2.54 3.80 -10.24
CA THR A 188 -3.67 2.97 -9.77
C THR A 188 -3.24 1.73 -8.99
N GLY A 189 -1.98 1.31 -9.11
CA GLY A 189 -1.46 0.12 -8.44
C GLY A 189 -2.29 -1.12 -8.77
N HIS A 190 -2.73 -1.83 -7.74
CA HIS A 190 -3.59 -3.02 -7.88
C HIS A 190 -5.09 -2.68 -8.01
N GLY A 191 -5.44 -1.43 -8.34
CA GLY A 191 -6.79 -1.01 -8.74
C GLY A 191 -7.81 -0.82 -7.64
N ALA A 192 -7.41 -0.84 -6.36
CA ALA A 192 -8.38 -0.82 -5.26
C ALA A 192 -9.27 0.42 -5.23
N ALA A 193 -8.73 1.61 -5.57
CA ALA A 193 -9.52 2.84 -5.65
C ALA A 193 -10.53 2.77 -6.79
N LEU A 194 -10.10 2.39 -8.00
CA LEU A 194 -11.00 2.28 -9.17
C LEU A 194 -12.08 1.22 -9.00
N ILE A 195 -11.75 0.06 -8.42
CA ILE A 195 -12.72 -1.00 -8.11
C ILE A 195 -13.77 -0.44 -7.15
N THR A 196 -13.34 0.22 -6.08
CA THR A 196 -14.25 0.82 -5.10
C THR A 196 -15.10 1.93 -5.74
N TRP A 197 -14.52 2.74 -6.63
CA TRP A 197 -15.26 3.76 -7.37
C TRP A 197 -16.34 3.13 -8.25
N GLN A 198 -15.99 2.16 -9.09
CA GLN A 198 -16.93 1.58 -10.05
C GLN A 198 -18.06 0.78 -9.36
N GLN A 199 -17.79 0.17 -8.19
CA GLN A 199 -18.84 -0.42 -7.37
C GLN A 199 -19.90 0.60 -6.93
N ARG A 200 -19.48 1.83 -6.63
CA ARG A 200 -20.37 2.93 -6.23
C ARG A 200 -21.00 3.65 -7.43
N ASN A 201 -20.34 3.64 -8.58
CA ASN A 201 -20.68 4.37 -9.78
C ASN A 201 -20.58 3.45 -11.02
N PRO A 202 -21.50 2.47 -11.17
CA PRO A 202 -21.38 1.44 -12.19
C PRO A 202 -21.45 1.97 -13.63
N GLU A 203 -22.00 3.18 -13.82
CA GLU A 203 -22.09 3.84 -15.13
C GLU A 203 -20.82 4.60 -15.53
N SER A 204 -19.83 4.72 -14.63
CA SER A 204 -18.58 5.41 -14.94
C SER A 204 -17.65 4.51 -15.75
N GLU A 205 -17.07 5.06 -16.82
CA GLU A 205 -15.95 4.46 -17.53
C GLU A 205 -14.66 4.72 -16.75
N CYS A 206 -14.03 3.66 -16.22
CA CYS A 206 -12.90 3.75 -15.31
C CYS A 206 -11.59 3.40 -15.99
N HIS A 207 -10.65 4.34 -15.98
CA HIS A 207 -9.30 4.19 -16.52
C HIS A 207 -8.26 4.23 -15.40
N GLY A 208 -7.27 3.35 -15.47
CA GLY A 208 -6.14 3.33 -14.55
C GLY A 208 -4.82 3.27 -15.29
N VAL A 209 -3.85 4.05 -14.84
CA VAL A 209 -2.48 4.01 -15.37
C VAL A 209 -1.50 3.77 -14.23
N ASP A 210 -0.47 2.97 -14.50
CA ASP A 210 0.59 2.67 -13.54
C ASP A 210 1.87 2.23 -14.27
N LEU A 211 3.01 2.41 -13.65
CA LEU A 211 4.30 1.88 -14.11
C LEU A 211 4.40 0.37 -13.97
N SER A 212 3.71 -0.19 -12.97
CA SER A 212 3.82 -1.58 -12.57
C SER A 212 2.91 -2.50 -13.37
N ALA A 213 3.44 -3.18 -14.37
CA ALA A 213 2.72 -4.25 -15.07
C ALA A 213 2.19 -5.34 -14.10
N PRO A 214 2.95 -5.83 -13.09
CA PRO A 214 2.44 -6.76 -12.09
C PRO A 214 1.22 -6.25 -11.33
N CYS A 215 1.22 -4.98 -10.93
CA CYS A 215 0.07 -4.38 -10.25
C CYS A 215 -1.16 -4.28 -11.16
N LEU A 216 -0.97 -3.85 -12.41
CA LEU A 216 -2.07 -3.77 -13.39
C LEU A 216 -2.68 -5.14 -13.72
N LYS A 217 -1.88 -6.21 -13.79
CA LYS A 217 -2.37 -7.58 -13.94
C LYS A 217 -3.30 -7.97 -12.78
N VAL A 218 -2.91 -7.64 -11.56
CA VAL A 218 -3.73 -7.90 -10.36
C VAL A 218 -5.00 -7.04 -10.40
N ALA A 219 -4.90 -5.75 -10.71
CA ALA A 219 -6.05 -4.85 -10.82
C ALA A 219 -7.09 -5.37 -11.82
N HIS A 220 -6.65 -5.75 -13.01
CA HIS A 220 -7.50 -6.32 -14.05
C HIS A 220 -8.20 -7.60 -13.57
N GLN A 221 -7.44 -8.51 -12.95
CA GLN A 221 -7.99 -9.74 -12.44
C GLN A 221 -9.04 -9.51 -11.35
N ARG A 222 -8.77 -8.62 -10.38
CA ARG A 222 -9.71 -8.30 -9.30
C ARG A 222 -10.99 -7.64 -9.79
N ALA A 223 -10.87 -6.77 -10.78
CA ALA A 223 -12.05 -6.16 -11.42
C ALA A 223 -12.93 -7.23 -12.08
N ARG A 224 -12.35 -8.10 -12.88
CA ARG A 224 -13.08 -9.18 -13.57
C ARG A 224 -13.74 -10.18 -12.62
N GLU A 225 -13.10 -10.51 -11.51
CA GLU A 225 -13.69 -11.36 -10.46
C GLU A 225 -14.98 -10.79 -9.89
N GLN A 226 -15.11 -9.47 -9.90
CA GLN A 226 -16.26 -8.74 -9.39
C GLN A 226 -17.24 -8.30 -10.48
N GLY A 227 -17.03 -8.76 -11.73
CA GLY A 227 -17.86 -8.39 -12.88
C GLY A 227 -17.71 -6.93 -13.31
N LEU A 228 -16.62 -6.29 -12.91
CA LEU A 228 -16.32 -4.89 -13.24
C LEU A 228 -15.41 -4.81 -14.47
N ARG A 229 -15.50 -3.69 -15.19
CA ARG A 229 -14.71 -3.41 -16.39
C ARG A 229 -13.84 -2.18 -16.20
N LEU A 230 -12.52 -2.39 -16.05
CA LEU A 230 -11.52 -1.32 -15.97
C LEU A 230 -10.68 -1.30 -17.24
N PHE A 231 -10.31 -0.10 -17.69
CA PHE A 231 -9.34 0.11 -18.77
C PHE A 231 -7.99 0.50 -18.17
N LEU A 232 -7.04 -0.42 -18.22
CA LEU A 232 -5.76 -0.31 -17.54
C LEU A 232 -4.63 -0.21 -18.56
N SER A 233 -3.70 0.72 -18.37
CA SER A 233 -2.54 0.87 -19.24
C SER A 233 -1.25 1.12 -18.48
N GLN A 234 -0.17 0.44 -18.92
CA GLN A 234 1.16 0.64 -18.37
C GLN A 234 1.80 1.85 -19.02
N GLN A 235 2.09 2.88 -18.23
CA GLN A 235 2.68 4.13 -18.67
C GLN A 235 3.55 4.73 -17.57
N ASP A 236 4.58 5.48 -17.98
CA ASP A 236 5.27 6.46 -17.14
C ASP A 236 4.48 7.78 -17.19
N LEU A 237 4.30 8.44 -16.05
CA LEU A 237 3.43 9.63 -15.88
C LEU A 237 4.26 10.87 -15.61
#